data_7249d687531db3536ab88fe69051a63a
#
_entry.id   7249d687531db3536ab88fe69051a63a
#
_cell.length_a   1.000
_cell.length_b   1.000
_cell.length_c   1.000
_cell.angle_alpha   90.00
_cell.angle_beta   90.00
_cell.angle_gamma   90.00
#
_symmetry.space_group_name_H-M   'P 1'
#
loop_
_entity.id
_entity.type
_entity.pdbx_description
1 polymer ?
#
loop_
_entity_poly.entity_id
_entity_poly.type
_entity_poly.pdbx_seq_one_letter_code
_entity_poly.pdbx_strand_id
1 'polypeptide(L)'
;MDIKLIATDVDGTLVGADHMVIPKVNIEAMNMAKEKGIINVISTGRSLSLTAGEIEKLGCIDYAVISNGAAVVDLKDNSVMTSCYLDKEKVEEIVNIFNKYPLVYEIYADKKGFISQYTYDNFRKCSLPNEFMDYYKTKMEMYDDPMDVVRNTNVEKFNVDYTPEECVEDLYK
;
A
#
# COMPACT_ATOMS: atom_id res chain seq x y z
N MET A 1 0.00 33.01 -5.87
CA MET A 1 -0.67 31.90 -5.14
C MET A 1 0.39 31.34 -4.20
N ASP A 2 0.07 31.22 -2.92
CA ASP A 2 1.04 30.75 -1.91
C ASP A 2 0.74 29.27 -1.61
N ILE A 3 1.58 28.37 -2.12
CA ILE A 3 1.43 26.93 -1.94
C ILE A 3 1.85 26.60 -0.51
N LYS A 4 0.99 25.91 0.24
CA LYS A 4 1.22 25.53 1.64
C LYS A 4 1.45 24.03 1.81
N LEU A 5 0.98 23.21 0.84
CA LEU A 5 1.08 21.78 0.89
C LEU A 5 1.30 21.23 -0.52
N ILE A 6 2.13 20.20 -0.62
CA ILE A 6 2.32 19.38 -1.81
C ILE A 6 1.95 17.95 -1.43
N ALA A 7 0.98 17.34 -2.12
CA ALA A 7 0.69 15.93 -2.05
C ALA A 7 1.15 15.27 -3.35
N THR A 8 1.98 14.25 -3.25
CA THR A 8 2.51 13.52 -4.40
C THR A 8 2.17 12.04 -4.32
N ASP A 9 1.79 11.46 -5.45
CA ASP A 9 1.72 10.01 -5.60
C ASP A 9 3.13 9.41 -5.69
N VAL A 10 3.24 8.11 -5.44
CA VAL A 10 4.51 7.38 -5.45
C VAL A 10 4.76 6.75 -6.83
N ASP A 11 3.90 5.82 -7.24
CA ASP A 11 4.12 4.97 -8.40
C ASP A 11 3.86 5.71 -9.72
N GLY A 12 4.91 5.83 -10.55
CA GLY A 12 4.82 6.59 -11.80
C GLY A 12 4.82 8.12 -11.64
N THR A 13 4.97 8.64 -10.42
CA THR A 13 5.06 10.08 -10.13
C THR A 13 6.34 10.40 -9.38
N LEU A 14 6.47 9.96 -8.15
CA LEU A 14 7.67 10.20 -7.33
C LEU A 14 8.81 9.24 -7.73
N VAL A 15 8.49 7.97 -7.93
CA VAL A 15 9.38 6.95 -8.50
C VAL A 15 9.09 6.75 -9.99
N GLY A 16 10.11 6.32 -10.74
CA GLY A 16 9.98 6.03 -12.17
C GLY A 16 9.20 4.73 -12.46
N ALA A 17 9.25 4.31 -13.72
CA ALA A 17 8.59 3.09 -14.19
C ALA A 17 9.19 1.79 -13.61
N ASP A 18 10.34 1.87 -12.95
CA ASP A 18 10.98 0.78 -12.22
C ASP A 18 10.35 0.53 -10.83
N HIS A 19 9.48 1.43 -10.37
CA HIS A 19 8.83 1.43 -9.06
C HIS A 19 9.79 1.42 -7.84
N MET A 20 11.09 1.68 -8.05
CA MET A 20 12.12 1.52 -7.02
C MET A 20 12.98 2.76 -6.79
N VAL A 21 13.28 3.51 -7.85
CA VAL A 21 14.23 4.62 -7.77
C VAL A 21 13.52 5.97 -7.79
N ILE A 22 13.74 6.75 -6.74
CA ILE A 22 13.34 8.17 -6.71
C ILE A 22 14.44 8.95 -7.44
N PRO A 23 14.13 9.66 -8.55
CA PRO A 23 15.09 10.53 -9.20
C PRO A 23 15.63 11.59 -8.26
N LYS A 24 16.94 11.86 -8.34
CA LYS A 24 17.59 12.84 -7.44
C LYS A 24 16.93 14.21 -7.50
N VAL A 25 16.46 14.64 -8.68
CA VAL A 25 15.75 15.92 -8.86
C VAL A 25 14.45 15.97 -8.03
N ASN A 26 13.74 14.84 -7.87
CA ASN A 26 12.53 14.79 -7.06
C ASN A 26 12.87 14.91 -5.56
N ILE A 27 13.95 14.25 -5.11
CA ILE A 27 14.43 14.38 -3.72
C ILE A 27 14.81 15.83 -3.43
N GLU A 28 15.56 16.47 -4.32
CA GLU A 28 15.99 17.87 -4.18
C GLU A 28 14.78 18.81 -4.16
N ALA A 29 13.81 18.62 -5.05
CA ALA A 29 12.61 19.45 -5.11
C ALA A 29 11.76 19.36 -3.82
N MET A 30 11.55 18.14 -3.29
CA MET A 30 10.80 17.93 -2.06
C MET A 30 11.52 18.56 -0.84
N ASN A 31 12.85 18.45 -0.76
CA ASN A 31 13.63 19.10 0.29
C ASN A 31 13.55 20.63 0.17
N MET A 32 13.67 21.20 -1.03
CA MET A 32 13.50 22.64 -1.25
C MET A 32 12.10 23.14 -0.85
N ALA A 33 11.07 22.34 -1.08
CA ALA A 33 9.71 22.67 -0.63
C ALA A 33 9.65 22.70 0.89
N LYS A 34 10.24 21.72 1.57
CA LYS A 34 10.32 21.66 3.03
C LYS A 34 11.04 22.85 3.64
N GLU A 35 12.18 23.25 3.07
CA GLU A 35 12.95 24.42 3.51
C GLU A 35 12.14 25.73 3.42
N LYS A 36 11.19 25.81 2.50
CA LYS A 36 10.25 26.92 2.37
C LYS A 36 9.03 26.84 3.29
N GLY A 37 8.99 25.86 4.18
CA GLY A 37 7.88 25.64 5.10
C GLY A 37 6.62 25.05 4.44
N ILE A 38 6.76 24.43 3.27
CA ILE A 38 5.67 23.72 2.60
C ILE A 38 5.55 22.32 3.22
N ILE A 39 4.33 21.92 3.52
CA ILE A 39 4.01 20.57 4.03
C ILE A 39 4.12 19.56 2.88
N ASN A 40 4.91 18.52 3.08
CA ASN A 40 5.07 17.44 2.11
C ASN A 40 4.25 16.22 2.51
N VAL A 41 3.42 15.73 1.60
CA VAL A 41 2.54 14.58 1.81
C VAL A 41 2.77 13.54 0.71
N ILE A 42 2.90 12.27 1.10
CA ILE A 42 2.77 11.15 0.17
C ILE A 42 1.30 10.72 0.14
N SER A 43 0.75 10.47 -1.06
CA SER A 43 -0.59 9.92 -1.26
C SER A 43 -0.51 8.71 -2.18
N THR A 44 -0.73 7.49 -1.64
CA THR A 44 -0.42 6.25 -2.35
C THR A 44 -1.45 5.14 -2.09
N GLY A 45 -1.55 4.21 -3.03
CA GLY A 45 -2.28 2.96 -2.83
C GLY A 45 -1.56 1.94 -1.95
N ARG A 46 -0.26 2.14 -1.66
CA ARG A 46 0.52 1.24 -0.82
C ARG A 46 0.18 1.42 0.66
N SER A 47 0.46 0.39 1.48
CA SER A 47 0.49 0.53 2.94
C SER A 47 1.69 1.35 3.40
N LEU A 48 1.69 1.78 4.66
CA LEU A 48 2.83 2.54 5.21
C LEU A 48 4.12 1.71 5.20
N SER A 49 4.05 0.42 5.56
CA SER A 49 5.21 -0.48 5.55
C SER A 49 5.85 -0.61 4.17
N LEU A 50 5.04 -0.59 3.11
CA LEU A 50 5.49 -0.68 1.72
C LEU A 50 6.06 0.64 1.18
N THR A 51 5.79 1.76 1.85
CA THR A 51 6.25 3.10 1.45
C THR A 51 7.39 3.60 2.34
N ALA A 52 7.73 2.84 3.37
CA ALA A 52 8.73 3.25 4.38
C ALA A 52 10.10 3.58 3.76
N GLY A 53 10.54 2.84 2.74
CA GLY A 53 11.82 3.07 2.07
C GLY A 53 11.86 4.40 1.31
N GLU A 54 10.78 4.79 0.65
CA GLU A 54 10.65 6.07 -0.05
C GLU A 54 10.60 7.23 0.95
N ILE A 55 9.85 7.08 2.04
CA ILE A 55 9.75 8.08 3.11
C ILE A 55 11.13 8.33 3.74
N GLU A 56 11.87 7.25 4.04
CA GLU A 56 13.22 7.33 4.59
C GLU A 56 14.21 8.03 3.64
N LYS A 57 14.20 7.65 2.35
CA LYS A 57 15.06 8.27 1.33
C LYS A 57 14.80 9.75 1.13
N LEU A 58 13.54 10.19 1.23
CA LEU A 58 13.17 11.60 1.08
C LEU A 58 13.54 12.41 2.35
N GLY A 59 13.30 11.86 3.54
CA GLY A 59 13.63 12.47 4.82
C GLY A 59 12.87 13.77 5.14
N CYS A 60 11.91 14.17 4.31
CA CYS A 60 11.23 15.48 4.38
C CYS A 60 9.70 15.38 4.31
N ILE A 61 9.14 14.19 4.45
CA ILE A 61 7.69 13.94 4.39
C ILE A 61 7.07 14.14 5.77
N ASP A 62 5.96 14.86 5.83
CA ASP A 62 5.23 15.15 7.07
C ASP A 62 4.10 14.14 7.33
N TYR A 63 3.34 13.84 6.28
CA TYR A 63 2.16 12.97 6.37
C TYR A 63 2.13 11.97 5.23
N ALA A 64 1.48 10.83 5.48
CA ALA A 64 1.20 9.83 4.46
C ALA A 64 -0.30 9.53 4.40
N VAL A 65 -0.88 9.66 3.21
CA VAL A 65 -2.20 9.14 2.86
C VAL A 65 -1.95 7.78 2.23
N ILE A 66 -2.37 6.71 2.90
CA ILE A 66 -2.04 5.33 2.54
C ILE A 66 -3.27 4.52 2.14
N SER A 67 -3.03 3.37 1.51
CA SER A 67 -4.06 2.38 1.19
C SER A 67 -5.25 2.99 0.44
N ASN A 68 -4.98 3.83 -0.59
CA ASN A 68 -5.98 4.57 -1.39
C ASN A 68 -6.85 5.53 -0.54
N GLY A 69 -6.30 6.11 0.52
CA GLY A 69 -7.00 7.05 1.38
C GLY A 69 -7.68 6.41 2.59
N ALA A 70 -7.48 5.12 2.83
CA ALA A 70 -8.05 4.43 3.99
C ALA A 70 -7.50 4.95 5.32
N ALA A 71 -6.29 5.52 5.34
CA ALA A 71 -5.76 6.19 6.53
C ALA A 71 -4.85 7.37 6.17
N VAL A 72 -4.81 8.37 7.06
CA VAL A 72 -3.84 9.47 7.05
C VAL A 72 -3.00 9.35 8.30
N VAL A 73 -1.68 9.30 8.12
CA VAL A 73 -0.70 9.08 9.19
C VAL A 73 0.18 10.32 9.36
N ASP A 74 0.33 10.80 10.59
CA ASP A 74 1.38 11.75 10.95
C ASP A 74 2.70 10.99 11.12
N LEU A 75 3.70 11.30 10.29
CA LEU A 75 4.96 10.57 10.29
C LEU A 75 5.91 10.99 11.43
N LYS A 76 5.56 12.03 12.18
CA LYS A 76 6.34 12.46 13.34
C LYS A 76 6.27 11.46 14.49
N ASP A 77 5.10 10.89 14.71
CA ASP A 77 4.83 9.95 15.81
C ASP A 77 4.13 8.67 15.37
N ASN A 78 3.92 8.49 14.07
CA ASN A 78 3.19 7.38 13.44
C ASN A 78 1.73 7.25 13.88
N SER A 79 1.12 8.33 14.40
CA SER A 79 -0.29 8.33 14.77
C SER A 79 -1.21 8.38 13.55
N VAL A 80 -2.36 7.71 13.64
CA VAL A 80 -3.42 7.79 12.64
C VAL A 80 -4.28 9.01 12.94
N MET A 81 -4.23 10.01 12.07
CA MET A 81 -5.02 11.25 12.20
C MET A 81 -6.49 11.04 11.84
N THR A 82 -6.74 10.26 10.82
CA THR A 82 -8.08 9.87 10.36
C THR A 82 -8.02 8.57 9.59
N SER A 83 -9.11 7.81 9.61
CA SER A 83 -9.20 6.53 8.92
C SER A 83 -10.61 6.23 8.44
N CYS A 84 -10.72 5.41 7.40
CA CYS A 84 -11.95 4.82 6.88
C CYS A 84 -11.70 3.34 6.63
N TYR A 85 -11.77 2.55 7.69
CA TYR A 85 -11.57 1.11 7.61
C TYR A 85 -12.80 0.39 7.07
N LEU A 86 -12.59 -0.79 6.51
CA LEU A 86 -13.67 -1.65 6.07
C LEU A 86 -14.44 -2.21 7.27
N ASP A 87 -15.74 -2.38 7.09
CA ASP A 87 -16.61 -3.01 8.08
C ASP A 87 -16.21 -4.47 8.32
N LYS A 88 -16.12 -4.88 9.60
CA LYS A 88 -15.61 -6.22 9.96
C LYS A 88 -16.48 -7.36 9.42
N GLU A 89 -17.79 -7.22 9.41
CA GLU A 89 -18.69 -8.26 8.89
C GLU A 89 -18.48 -8.43 7.39
N LYS A 90 -18.37 -7.31 6.65
CA LYS A 90 -18.08 -7.33 5.21
C LYS A 90 -16.70 -7.88 4.87
N VAL A 91 -15.72 -7.58 5.70
CA VAL A 91 -14.35 -8.10 5.52
C VAL A 91 -14.34 -9.63 5.66
N GLU A 92 -15.03 -10.20 6.64
CA GLU A 92 -15.15 -11.66 6.77
C GLU A 92 -15.91 -12.28 5.59
N GLU A 93 -16.94 -11.62 5.07
CA GLU A 93 -17.66 -12.06 3.86
C GLU A 93 -16.73 -12.09 2.64
N ILE A 94 -15.92 -11.03 2.44
CA ILE A 94 -14.94 -10.95 1.34
C ILE A 94 -13.92 -12.09 1.44
N VAL A 95 -13.35 -12.34 2.63
CA VAL A 95 -12.41 -13.44 2.83
C VAL A 95 -13.06 -14.79 2.55
N ASN A 96 -14.30 -15.00 2.98
CA ASN A 96 -15.06 -16.23 2.69
C ASN A 96 -15.31 -16.43 1.18
N ILE A 97 -15.47 -15.34 0.42
CA ILE A 97 -15.56 -15.39 -1.04
C ILE A 97 -14.19 -15.72 -1.63
N PHE A 98 -13.14 -14.99 -1.25
CA PHE A 98 -11.79 -15.17 -1.78
C PHE A 98 -11.24 -16.57 -1.57
N ASN A 99 -11.52 -17.20 -0.42
CA ASN A 99 -11.10 -18.56 -0.12
C ASN A 99 -11.72 -19.64 -1.02
N LYS A 100 -12.73 -19.30 -1.84
CA LYS A 100 -13.31 -20.23 -2.83
C LYS A 100 -12.52 -20.26 -4.13
N TYR A 101 -11.62 -19.33 -4.37
CA TYR A 101 -10.92 -19.12 -5.62
C TYR A 101 -9.41 -19.05 -5.43
N PRO A 102 -8.60 -19.47 -6.40
CA PRO A 102 -7.15 -19.41 -6.34
C PRO A 102 -6.63 -18.00 -6.70
N LEU A 103 -7.06 -17.00 -5.93
CA LEU A 103 -6.68 -15.60 -6.11
C LEU A 103 -5.28 -15.32 -5.56
N VAL A 104 -4.54 -14.45 -6.24
CA VAL A 104 -3.34 -13.83 -5.67
C VAL A 104 -3.78 -12.48 -5.11
N TYR A 105 -3.81 -12.34 -3.81
CA TYR A 105 -4.30 -11.13 -3.16
C TYR A 105 -3.54 -10.78 -1.88
N GLU A 106 -3.65 -9.53 -1.50
CA GLU A 106 -3.05 -8.93 -0.32
C GLU A 106 -4.13 -8.34 0.58
N ILE A 107 -3.86 -8.31 1.89
CA ILE A 107 -4.66 -7.60 2.88
C ILE A 107 -3.81 -6.44 3.40
N TYR A 108 -4.35 -5.22 3.34
CA TYR A 108 -3.72 -4.07 3.97
C TYR A 108 -4.49 -3.73 5.23
N ALA A 109 -3.81 -3.74 6.36
CA ALA A 109 -4.41 -3.52 7.66
C ALA A 109 -3.38 -2.93 8.64
N ASP A 110 -3.83 -2.05 9.54
CA ASP A 110 -3.00 -1.42 10.57
C ASP A 110 -1.65 -0.90 10.01
N LYS A 111 -1.69 -0.26 8.84
CA LYS A 111 -0.54 0.31 8.10
C LYS A 111 0.43 -0.71 7.50
N LYS A 112 0.11 -1.99 7.53
CA LYS A 112 0.95 -3.09 7.03
C LYS A 112 0.29 -3.80 5.84
N GLY A 113 1.11 -4.56 5.11
CA GLY A 113 0.64 -5.48 4.07
C GLY A 113 0.82 -6.92 4.55
N PHE A 114 -0.16 -7.78 4.24
CA PHE A 114 -0.19 -9.18 4.63
C PHE A 114 -0.46 -10.07 3.42
N ILE A 115 0.25 -11.20 3.31
CA ILE A 115 0.10 -12.19 2.25
C ILE A 115 0.11 -13.62 2.77
N SER A 116 -0.57 -14.52 2.06
CA SER A 116 -0.46 -15.96 2.29
C SER A 116 0.79 -16.55 1.62
N GLN A 117 1.15 -17.78 2.01
CA GLN A 117 2.18 -18.55 1.30
C GLN A 117 1.79 -18.75 -0.18
N TYR A 118 0.50 -19.01 -0.46
CA TYR A 118 0.02 -19.13 -1.84
C TYR A 118 0.27 -17.85 -2.65
N THR A 119 -0.09 -16.68 -2.11
CA THR A 119 0.17 -15.39 -2.75
C THR A 119 1.67 -15.20 -2.97
N TYR A 120 2.50 -15.45 -1.96
CA TYR A 120 3.95 -15.34 -2.05
C TYR A 120 4.53 -16.17 -3.22
N ASP A 121 4.11 -17.44 -3.35
CA ASP A 121 4.60 -18.35 -4.38
C ASP A 121 4.10 -17.99 -5.79
N ASN A 122 2.93 -17.34 -5.88
CA ASN A 122 2.27 -17.02 -7.14
C ASN A 122 2.40 -15.54 -7.57
N PHE A 123 3.12 -14.71 -6.84
CA PHE A 123 3.32 -13.29 -7.17
C PHE A 123 3.84 -13.04 -8.59
N ARG A 124 4.59 -13.98 -9.16
CA ARG A 124 5.09 -13.88 -10.55
C ARG A 124 4.00 -13.93 -11.63
N LYS A 125 2.76 -14.24 -11.26
CA LYS A 125 1.59 -14.12 -12.16
C LYS A 125 1.14 -12.66 -12.33
N CYS A 126 1.60 -11.76 -11.45
CA CYS A 126 1.32 -10.33 -11.51
C CYS A 126 2.22 -9.65 -12.54
N SER A 127 1.72 -8.60 -13.18
CA SER A 127 2.42 -7.91 -14.28
C SER A 127 3.47 -6.89 -13.81
N LEU A 128 4.14 -7.15 -12.68
CA LEU A 128 5.15 -6.26 -12.09
C LEU A 128 6.58 -6.78 -12.34
N PRO A 129 7.61 -5.89 -12.38
CA PRO A 129 9.00 -6.31 -12.51
C PRO A 129 9.43 -7.25 -11.38
N ASN A 130 10.19 -8.32 -11.71
CA ASN A 130 10.62 -9.32 -10.72
C ASN A 130 11.40 -8.72 -9.54
N GLU A 131 12.29 -7.76 -9.82
CA GLU A 131 13.10 -7.09 -8.79
C GLU A 131 12.24 -6.30 -7.80
N PHE A 132 11.19 -5.64 -8.32
CA PHE A 132 10.21 -4.97 -7.48
C PHE A 132 9.43 -5.98 -6.62
N MET A 133 9.00 -7.11 -7.20
CA MET A 133 8.28 -8.16 -6.50
C MET A 133 9.12 -8.78 -5.38
N ASP A 134 10.40 -9.04 -5.61
CA ASP A 134 11.29 -9.58 -4.61
C ASP A 134 11.50 -8.60 -3.44
N TYR A 135 11.65 -7.30 -3.73
CA TYR A 135 11.67 -6.26 -2.69
C TYR A 135 10.34 -6.18 -1.93
N TYR A 136 9.24 -6.16 -2.65
CA TYR A 136 7.89 -6.03 -2.11
C TYR A 136 7.57 -7.12 -1.09
N LYS A 137 7.88 -8.38 -1.43
CA LYS A 137 7.72 -9.54 -0.54
C LYS A 137 8.44 -9.36 0.80
N THR A 138 9.59 -8.68 0.84
CA THR A 138 10.33 -8.44 2.09
C THR A 138 9.63 -7.49 3.05
N LYS A 139 8.63 -6.75 2.57
CA LYS A 139 7.86 -5.75 3.33
C LYS A 139 6.49 -6.26 3.77
N MET A 140 6.10 -7.46 3.32
CA MET A 140 4.83 -8.08 3.66
C MET A 140 4.97 -9.03 4.85
N GLU A 141 3.97 -9.06 5.72
CA GLU A 141 3.85 -10.04 6.78
C GLU A 141 3.11 -11.29 6.26
N MET A 142 3.59 -12.47 6.68
CA MET A 142 2.96 -13.74 6.29
C MET A 142 1.83 -14.09 7.25
N TYR A 143 0.76 -14.68 6.72
CA TYR A 143 -0.31 -15.27 7.51
C TYR A 143 -0.61 -16.71 7.06
N ASP A 144 -1.09 -17.53 8.00
CA ASP A 144 -1.58 -18.87 7.72
C ASP A 144 -3.10 -18.88 7.42
N ASP A 145 -3.87 -18.12 8.20
CA ASP A 145 -5.31 -17.93 8.02
C ASP A 145 -5.63 -16.45 7.85
N PRO A 146 -6.23 -16.02 6.71
CA PRO A 146 -6.64 -14.63 6.51
C PRO A 146 -7.67 -14.16 7.54
N MET A 147 -8.46 -15.07 8.12
CA MET A 147 -9.43 -14.73 9.18
C MET A 147 -8.73 -14.21 10.45
N ASP A 148 -7.54 -14.71 10.77
CA ASP A 148 -6.78 -14.21 11.92
C ASP A 148 -6.34 -12.77 11.71
N VAL A 149 -5.94 -12.40 10.48
CA VAL A 149 -5.61 -11.01 10.16
C VAL A 149 -6.84 -10.13 10.31
N VAL A 150 -7.91 -10.45 9.59
CA VAL A 150 -9.07 -9.53 9.49
C VAL A 150 -9.85 -9.38 10.78
N ARG A 151 -9.81 -10.37 11.67
CA ARG A 151 -10.47 -10.29 12.98
C ARG A 151 -9.69 -9.47 14.01
N ASN A 152 -8.36 -9.47 13.90
CA ASN A 152 -7.47 -8.85 14.89
C ASN A 152 -6.92 -7.48 14.47
N THR A 153 -7.19 -7.02 13.24
CA THR A 153 -6.70 -5.75 12.71
C THR A 153 -7.82 -4.87 12.16
N ASN A 154 -7.50 -3.62 11.85
CA ASN A 154 -8.38 -2.71 11.12
C ASN A 154 -8.02 -2.78 9.64
N VAL A 155 -8.86 -3.45 8.84
CA VAL A 155 -8.60 -3.65 7.42
C VAL A 155 -8.81 -2.36 6.63
N GLU A 156 -7.79 -1.95 5.91
CA GLU A 156 -7.74 -0.76 5.08
C GLU A 156 -8.25 -1.05 3.66
N LYS A 157 -7.76 -2.14 3.05
CA LYS A 157 -8.20 -2.61 1.73
C LYS A 157 -7.76 -4.05 1.46
N PHE A 158 -8.38 -4.65 0.46
CA PHE A 158 -7.84 -5.81 -0.26
C PHE A 158 -7.28 -5.36 -1.60
N ASN A 159 -6.18 -5.97 -2.04
CA ASN A 159 -5.63 -5.81 -3.37
C ASN A 159 -5.58 -7.18 -4.04
N VAL A 160 -6.31 -7.34 -5.15
CA VAL A 160 -6.33 -8.60 -5.92
C VAL A 160 -5.43 -8.41 -7.13
N ASP A 161 -4.26 -9.05 -7.12
CA ASP A 161 -3.21 -8.87 -8.12
C ASP A 161 -3.37 -9.82 -9.31
N TYR A 162 -4.00 -10.97 -9.08
CA TYR A 162 -4.30 -11.93 -10.13
C TYR A 162 -5.58 -12.70 -9.84
N THR A 163 -6.42 -12.79 -10.86
CA THR A 163 -7.64 -13.61 -10.89
C THR A 163 -7.57 -14.52 -12.11
N PRO A 164 -7.69 -15.87 -11.97
CA PRO A 164 -7.83 -16.76 -13.11
C PRO A 164 -9.06 -16.40 -13.96
N GLU A 165 -8.93 -16.48 -15.30
CA GLU A 165 -10.00 -16.09 -16.22
C GLU A 165 -11.33 -16.82 -15.94
N GLU A 166 -11.25 -18.10 -15.59
CA GLU A 166 -12.41 -18.93 -15.25
C GLU A 166 -13.17 -18.49 -13.99
N CYS A 167 -12.53 -17.69 -13.12
CA CYS A 167 -13.14 -17.20 -11.89
C CYS A 167 -13.75 -15.80 -12.02
N VAL A 168 -13.43 -15.08 -13.09
CA VAL A 168 -13.81 -13.66 -13.27
C VAL A 168 -15.33 -13.49 -13.28
N GLU A 169 -16.06 -14.30 -14.06
CA GLU A 169 -17.52 -14.17 -14.15
C GLU A 169 -18.24 -14.43 -12.82
N ASP A 170 -17.70 -15.34 -12.00
CA ASP A 170 -18.31 -15.66 -10.70
C ASP A 170 -18.06 -14.58 -9.65
N LEU A 171 -16.93 -13.90 -9.71
CA LEU A 171 -16.59 -12.80 -8.80
C LEU A 171 -17.36 -11.52 -9.09
N TYR A 172 -17.91 -11.35 -10.29
CA TYR A 172 -18.73 -10.18 -10.66
C TYR A 172 -20.24 -10.36 -10.38
N LYS A 173 -20.69 -11.52 -9.90
CA LYS A 173 -22.09 -11.81 -9.50
C LYS A 173 -22.33 -11.48 -8.03
#